data_23a154bf15752ab15034ed4bdaee3ee4
#
_entry.id   23a154bf15752ab15034ed4bdaee3ee4
#
_cell.length_a   1.000
_cell.length_b   1.000
_cell.length_c   1.000
_cell.angle_alpha   90.00
_cell.angle_beta   90.00
_cell.angle_gamma   90.00
#
_symmetry.space_group_name_H-M   'P 1'
#
loop_
_entity.id
_entity.type
_entity.pdbx_description
1 polymer ?
#
loop_
_entity_poly.entity_id
_entity_poly.type
_entity_poly.pdbx_seq_one_letter_code
_entity_poly.pdbx_strand_id
1 'polypeptide(L)'
;MAACLCLGAMAQGKNPDKPRFSPEEFEQKLHEFISPKAGFTAKEEEDFFRLHKEMRQKQMAIQKQIGKLKRPNKEEADDKEMARRVLKIAELEEECAEIKEDYYEKMTRVIPGRKLHKAILAEDAFHRRMLRHVAPKHGQRGEGPKGPQRKKK
;
A
#
# COMPACT_ATOMS: atom_id res chain seq x y z
N MET A 1 -28.21 -2.70 48.02
CA MET A 1 -27.66 -3.79 47.23
C MET A 1 -27.11 -3.21 45.93
N ALA A 2 -25.82 -2.98 45.90
CA ALA A 2 -25.14 -2.35 44.76
C ALA A 2 -24.55 -3.47 43.87
N ALA A 3 -25.02 -3.56 42.63
CA ALA A 3 -24.47 -4.46 41.62
C ALA A 3 -23.40 -3.71 40.86
N CYS A 4 -22.17 -4.15 41.07
CA CYS A 4 -20.97 -3.63 40.40
C CYS A 4 -20.86 -4.27 39.02
N LEU A 5 -21.14 -3.52 37.93
CA LEU A 5 -20.93 -3.93 36.57
C LEU A 5 -19.49 -3.63 36.17
N CYS A 6 -18.62 -4.62 36.20
CA CYS A 6 -17.30 -4.58 35.61
C CYS A 6 -17.39 -4.57 34.09
N LEU A 7 -17.29 -3.40 33.46
CA LEU A 7 -17.03 -3.30 32.01
C LEU A 7 -15.57 -3.68 31.76
N GLY A 8 -15.39 -4.91 31.29
CA GLY A 8 -14.12 -5.38 30.74
C GLY A 8 -13.80 -4.63 29.44
N ALA A 9 -12.91 -3.63 29.52
CA ALA A 9 -12.33 -3.00 28.37
C ALA A 9 -11.42 -4.01 27.65
N MET A 10 -11.89 -4.56 26.53
CA MET A 10 -11.06 -5.30 25.59
C MET A 10 -10.05 -4.32 24.98
N ALA A 11 -8.88 -4.24 25.58
CA ALA A 11 -7.73 -3.55 25.01
C ALA A 11 -7.31 -4.30 23.76
N GLN A 12 -7.74 -3.82 22.59
CA GLN A 12 -7.16 -4.20 21.31
C GLN A 12 -5.70 -3.78 21.32
N GLY A 13 -4.79 -4.76 21.31
CA GLY A 13 -3.35 -4.57 21.31
C GLY A 13 -2.90 -3.68 20.17
N LYS A 14 -2.74 -2.39 20.45
CA LYS A 14 -2.00 -1.46 19.61
C LYS A 14 -0.54 -1.86 19.70
N ASN A 15 0.00 -2.37 18.60
CA ASN A 15 1.43 -2.58 18.45
C ASN A 15 2.08 -1.17 18.32
N PRO A 16 2.80 -0.65 19.34
CA PRO A 16 3.25 0.74 19.38
C PRO A 16 4.40 1.06 18.41
N ASP A 17 5.00 0.05 17.76
CA ASP A 17 6.24 0.19 16.99
C ASP A 17 6.07 0.33 15.47
N LYS A 18 4.87 0.51 14.95
CA LYS A 18 4.70 0.79 13.52
C LYS A 18 4.37 2.26 13.33
N PRO A 19 5.26 3.04 12.69
CA PRO A 19 4.92 4.40 12.29
C PRO A 19 3.75 4.34 11.31
N ARG A 20 2.56 4.55 11.82
CA ARG A 20 1.36 4.72 10.99
C ARG A 20 1.33 6.20 10.62
N PHE A 21 1.79 6.50 9.40
CA PHE A 21 1.55 7.82 8.83
C PHE A 21 0.05 8.03 8.67
N SER A 22 -0.43 9.23 9.01
CA SER A 22 -1.75 9.63 8.59
C SER A 22 -1.81 9.70 7.06
N PRO A 23 -2.99 9.63 6.44
CA PRO A 23 -3.11 9.82 5.00
C PRO A 23 -2.46 11.12 4.51
N GLU A 24 -2.58 12.19 5.28
CA GLU A 24 -2.00 13.51 4.99
C GLU A 24 -0.47 13.48 5.07
N GLU A 25 0.10 12.89 6.12
CA GLU A 25 1.55 12.70 6.25
C GLU A 25 2.12 11.83 5.14
N PHE A 26 1.37 10.81 4.71
CA PHE A 26 1.77 9.97 3.58
C PHE A 26 1.79 10.77 2.28
N GLU A 27 0.74 11.55 1.99
CA GLU A 27 0.66 12.41 0.81
C GLU A 27 1.80 13.44 0.82
N GLN A 28 2.07 14.09 1.95
CA GLN A 28 3.16 15.06 2.07
C GLN A 28 4.52 14.42 1.77
N LYS A 29 4.81 13.26 2.36
CA LYS A 29 6.07 12.52 2.10
C LYS A 29 6.20 12.06 0.66
N LEU A 30 5.09 11.69 0.03
CA LEU A 30 5.05 11.33 -1.38
C LEU A 30 5.43 12.55 -2.26
N HIS A 31 4.85 13.73 -1.97
CA HIS A 31 5.19 14.99 -2.63
C HIS A 31 6.68 15.33 -2.50
N GLU A 32 7.19 15.36 -1.27
CA GLU A 32 8.60 15.65 -0.97
C GLU A 32 9.56 14.69 -1.67
N PHE A 33 9.12 13.45 -1.93
CA PHE A 33 9.95 12.44 -2.57
C PHE A 33 9.90 12.49 -4.09
N ILE A 34 8.74 12.76 -4.69
CA ILE A 34 8.56 12.75 -6.16
C ILE A 34 9.03 14.05 -6.79
N SER A 35 8.63 15.22 -6.25
CA SER A 35 8.84 16.52 -6.89
C SER A 35 10.29 16.82 -7.29
N PRO A 36 11.29 16.63 -6.41
CA PRO A 36 12.67 16.89 -6.76
C PRO A 36 13.23 15.90 -7.80
N LYS A 37 12.70 14.68 -7.87
CA LYS A 37 13.16 13.66 -8.81
C LYS A 37 12.56 13.82 -10.20
N ALA A 38 11.31 14.25 -10.27
CA ALA A 38 10.61 14.52 -11.53
C ALA A 38 11.11 15.81 -12.19
N GLY A 39 11.52 16.80 -11.39
CA GLY A 39 11.94 18.12 -11.87
C GLY A 39 10.75 18.91 -12.41
N PHE A 40 9.64 18.86 -11.72
CA PHE A 40 8.43 19.60 -12.06
C PHE A 40 8.63 21.12 -11.91
N THR A 41 7.94 21.90 -12.75
CA THR A 41 7.62 23.29 -12.45
C THR A 41 6.48 23.33 -11.43
N ALA A 42 6.25 24.46 -10.76
CA ALA A 42 5.15 24.59 -9.80
C ALA A 42 3.78 24.20 -10.38
N LYS A 43 3.52 24.58 -11.64
CA LYS A 43 2.26 24.23 -12.31
C LYS A 43 2.17 22.75 -12.66
N GLU A 44 3.24 22.14 -13.14
CA GLU A 44 3.29 20.71 -13.45
C GLU A 44 3.12 19.86 -12.17
N GLU A 45 3.68 20.33 -11.06
CA GLU A 45 3.54 19.69 -9.75
C GLU A 45 2.08 19.72 -9.28
N GLU A 46 1.44 20.89 -9.31
CA GLU A 46 0.03 21.05 -8.97
C GLU A 46 -0.86 20.12 -9.83
N ASP A 47 -0.68 20.15 -11.15
CA ASP A 47 -1.46 19.33 -12.09
C ASP A 47 -1.22 17.83 -11.85
N PHE A 48 0.03 17.41 -11.60
CA PHE A 48 0.36 16.02 -11.32
C PHE A 48 -0.35 15.53 -10.06
N PHE A 49 -0.19 16.22 -8.93
CA PHE A 49 -0.73 15.73 -7.66
C PHE A 49 -2.25 15.83 -7.61
N ARG A 50 -2.86 16.78 -8.28
CA ARG A 50 -4.31 16.86 -8.43
C ARG A 50 -4.84 15.64 -9.19
N LEU A 51 -4.31 15.34 -10.38
CA LEU A 51 -4.72 14.18 -11.18
C LEU A 51 -4.39 12.85 -10.49
N HIS A 52 -3.22 12.76 -9.85
CA HIS A 52 -2.81 11.59 -9.08
C HIS A 52 -3.76 11.30 -7.91
N LYS A 53 -4.16 12.33 -7.17
CA LYS A 53 -5.11 12.20 -6.07
C LYS A 53 -6.48 11.70 -6.55
N GLU A 54 -7.00 12.27 -7.63
CA GLU A 54 -8.26 11.83 -8.24
C GLU A 54 -8.20 10.36 -8.67
N MET A 55 -7.12 9.98 -9.36
CA MET A 55 -6.86 8.59 -9.76
C MET A 55 -6.86 7.65 -8.55
N ARG A 56 -6.08 7.99 -7.52
CA ARG A 56 -5.97 7.21 -6.29
C ARG A 56 -7.30 7.03 -5.56
N GLN A 57 -8.13 8.07 -5.51
CA GLN A 57 -9.45 7.99 -4.88
C GLN A 57 -10.36 6.98 -5.61
N LYS A 58 -10.37 7.01 -6.94
CA LYS A 58 -11.14 6.04 -7.74
C LYS A 58 -10.64 4.61 -7.55
N GLN A 59 -9.33 4.41 -7.65
CA GLN A 59 -8.73 3.09 -7.43
C GLN A 59 -9.00 2.55 -6.02
N MET A 60 -8.94 3.40 -4.98
CA MET A 60 -9.25 3.00 -3.61
C MET A 60 -10.68 2.51 -3.43
N ALA A 61 -11.65 3.08 -4.15
CA ALA A 61 -13.03 2.60 -4.10
C ALA A 61 -13.14 1.16 -4.62
N ILE A 62 -12.45 0.85 -5.73
CA ILE A 62 -12.39 -0.49 -6.31
C ILE A 62 -11.60 -1.44 -5.40
N GLN A 63 -10.45 -1.03 -4.89
CA GLN A 63 -9.64 -1.83 -3.97
C GLN A 63 -10.40 -2.24 -2.70
N LYS A 64 -11.31 -1.37 -2.20
CA LYS A 64 -12.20 -1.73 -1.09
C LYS A 64 -13.17 -2.86 -1.47
N GLN A 65 -13.67 -2.88 -2.71
CA GLN A 65 -14.55 -3.97 -3.19
C GLN A 65 -13.75 -5.27 -3.32
N ILE A 66 -12.56 -5.23 -3.92
CA ILE A 66 -11.65 -6.38 -4.01
C ILE A 66 -11.34 -6.91 -2.60
N GLY A 67 -11.03 -6.03 -1.67
CA GLY A 67 -10.75 -6.40 -0.28
C GLY A 67 -11.91 -7.10 0.42
N LYS A 68 -13.16 -6.75 0.10
CA LYS A 68 -14.35 -7.46 0.60
C LYS A 68 -14.46 -8.86 0.01
N LEU A 69 -14.19 -9.01 -1.30
CA LEU A 69 -14.27 -10.31 -1.99
C LEU A 69 -13.15 -11.27 -1.54
N LYS A 70 -11.98 -10.74 -1.18
CA LYS A 70 -10.82 -11.53 -0.68
C LYS A 70 -10.96 -11.96 0.80
N ARG A 71 -11.95 -11.45 1.53
CA ARG A 71 -12.17 -11.89 2.92
C ARG A 71 -12.78 -13.29 2.94
N PRO A 72 -12.28 -14.18 3.84
CA PRO A 72 -12.89 -15.49 4.02
C PRO A 72 -14.34 -15.31 4.47
N ASN A 73 -15.26 -16.00 3.82
CA ASN A 73 -16.63 -16.09 4.28
C ASN A 73 -16.68 -17.03 5.49
N LYS A 74 -17.46 -16.66 6.51
CA LYS A 74 -17.69 -17.53 7.67
C LYS A 74 -18.67 -18.67 7.35
N GLU A 75 -19.43 -18.52 6.27
CA GLU A 75 -20.31 -19.54 5.75
C GLU A 75 -19.60 -20.27 4.62
N GLU A 76 -19.71 -21.58 4.56
CA GLU A 76 -19.15 -22.39 3.47
C GLU A 76 -19.82 -21.98 2.14
N ALA A 77 -19.18 -21.04 1.44
CA ALA A 77 -19.58 -20.72 0.08
C ALA A 77 -19.23 -21.92 -0.81
N ASP A 78 -20.16 -22.31 -1.71
CA ASP A 78 -19.90 -23.37 -2.66
C ASP A 78 -18.82 -22.97 -3.69
N ASP A 79 -18.23 -23.97 -4.35
CA ASP A 79 -17.17 -23.76 -5.34
C ASP A 79 -17.60 -22.81 -6.48
N LYS A 80 -18.86 -22.83 -6.85
CA LYS A 80 -19.41 -21.98 -7.91
C LYS A 80 -19.44 -20.50 -7.49
N GLU A 81 -19.77 -20.21 -6.23
CA GLU A 81 -19.71 -18.87 -5.69
C GLU A 81 -18.26 -18.38 -5.57
N MET A 82 -17.37 -19.24 -5.12
CA MET A 82 -15.94 -18.91 -5.05
C MET A 82 -15.34 -18.63 -6.43
N ALA A 83 -15.71 -19.40 -7.46
CA ALA A 83 -15.31 -19.15 -8.83
C ALA A 83 -15.81 -17.77 -9.34
N ARG A 84 -17.06 -17.41 -9.06
CA ARG A 84 -17.61 -16.08 -9.41
C ARG A 84 -16.83 -14.95 -8.73
N ARG A 85 -16.45 -15.10 -7.45
CA ARG A 85 -15.64 -14.11 -6.73
C ARG A 85 -14.27 -13.91 -7.36
N VAL A 86 -13.61 -15.00 -7.78
CA VAL A 86 -12.32 -14.93 -8.46
C VAL A 86 -12.44 -14.14 -9.77
N LEU A 87 -13.45 -14.43 -10.58
CA LEU A 87 -13.69 -13.69 -11.83
C LEU A 87 -14.01 -12.22 -11.57
N LYS A 88 -14.82 -11.93 -10.54
CA LYS A 88 -15.13 -10.53 -10.19
C LYS A 88 -13.93 -9.77 -9.67
N ILE A 89 -13.00 -10.42 -8.98
CA ILE A 89 -11.75 -9.78 -8.57
C ILE A 89 -10.92 -9.41 -9.82
N ALA A 90 -10.80 -10.31 -10.81
CA ALA A 90 -10.07 -10.03 -12.04
C ALA A 90 -10.67 -8.86 -12.83
N GLU A 91 -12.00 -8.81 -12.96
CA GLU A 91 -12.73 -7.69 -13.59
C GLU A 91 -12.44 -6.35 -12.89
N LEU A 92 -12.46 -6.33 -11.56
CA LEU A 92 -12.15 -5.12 -10.79
C LEU A 92 -10.67 -4.70 -10.86
N GLU A 93 -9.77 -5.66 -11.01
CA GLU A 93 -8.34 -5.37 -11.23
C GLU A 93 -8.12 -4.75 -12.62
N GLU A 94 -8.87 -5.19 -13.65
CA GLU A 94 -8.89 -4.60 -14.98
C GLU A 94 -9.42 -3.15 -14.93
N GLU A 95 -10.55 -2.91 -14.27
CA GLU A 95 -11.10 -1.56 -14.06
C GLU A 95 -10.09 -0.61 -13.39
N CYS A 96 -9.32 -1.11 -12.40
CA CYS A 96 -8.23 -0.33 -11.79
C CYS A 96 -7.13 0.03 -12.80
N ALA A 97 -6.81 -0.86 -13.73
CA ALA A 97 -5.81 -0.61 -14.77
C ALA A 97 -6.31 0.41 -15.80
N GLU A 98 -7.55 0.32 -16.23
CA GLU A 98 -8.18 1.30 -17.13
C GLU A 98 -8.21 2.71 -16.54
N ILE A 99 -8.57 2.85 -15.25
CA ILE A 99 -8.51 4.14 -14.55
C ILE A 99 -7.09 4.70 -14.57
N LYS A 100 -6.08 3.86 -14.36
CA LYS A 100 -4.68 4.29 -14.37
C LYS A 100 -4.27 4.79 -15.75
N GLU A 101 -4.65 4.09 -16.81
CA GLU A 101 -4.39 4.47 -18.20
C GLU A 101 -5.02 5.82 -18.53
N ASP A 102 -6.31 6.00 -18.24
CA ASP A 102 -7.05 7.25 -18.45
C ASP A 102 -6.36 8.45 -17.78
N TYR A 103 -5.91 8.28 -16.54
CA TYR A 103 -5.25 9.37 -15.82
C TYR A 103 -3.82 9.62 -16.31
N TYR A 104 -3.10 8.61 -16.74
CA TYR A 104 -1.79 8.80 -17.37
C TYR A 104 -1.92 9.53 -18.69
N GLU A 105 -2.95 9.26 -19.50
CA GLU A 105 -3.24 10.05 -20.69
C GLU A 105 -3.53 11.52 -20.37
N LYS A 106 -4.34 11.80 -19.34
CA LYS A 106 -4.60 13.18 -18.89
C LYS A 106 -3.31 13.88 -18.45
N MET A 107 -2.46 13.18 -17.72
CA MET A 107 -1.17 13.71 -17.25
C MET A 107 -0.23 14.02 -18.42
N THR A 108 -0.17 13.17 -19.46
CA THR A 108 0.68 13.41 -20.64
C THR A 108 0.30 14.64 -21.44
N ARG A 109 -0.93 15.14 -21.29
CA ARG A 109 -1.39 16.37 -21.96
C ARG A 109 -0.90 17.64 -21.26
N VAL A 110 -0.53 17.56 -20.00
CA VAL A 110 -0.14 18.73 -19.16
C VAL A 110 1.27 18.65 -18.62
N ILE A 111 1.90 17.46 -18.69
CA ILE A 111 3.26 17.22 -18.17
C ILE A 111 4.12 16.56 -19.26
N PRO A 112 5.34 17.05 -19.51
CA PRO A 112 6.26 16.42 -20.45
C PRO A 112 6.49 14.93 -20.08
N GLY A 113 6.39 14.04 -21.07
CA GLY A 113 6.49 12.58 -20.85
C GLY A 113 7.73 12.13 -20.09
N ARG A 114 8.88 12.80 -20.31
CA ARG A 114 10.13 12.51 -19.57
C ARG A 114 10.02 12.80 -18.09
N LYS A 115 9.34 13.87 -17.72
CA LYS A 115 9.11 14.23 -16.30
C LYS A 115 8.09 13.30 -15.65
N LEU A 116 7.00 13.01 -16.37
CA LEU A 116 6.00 12.05 -15.92
C LEU A 116 6.60 10.67 -15.69
N HIS A 117 7.44 10.17 -16.61
CA HIS A 117 8.13 8.89 -16.43
C HIS A 117 9.01 8.88 -15.16
N LYS A 118 9.76 9.96 -14.91
CA LYS A 118 10.55 10.09 -13.67
C LYS A 118 9.68 10.10 -12.42
N ALA A 119 8.52 10.74 -12.47
CA ALA A 119 7.57 10.77 -11.35
C ALA A 119 7.04 9.38 -11.02
N ILE A 120 6.66 8.60 -12.05
CA ILE A 120 6.18 7.21 -11.89
C ILE A 120 7.27 6.32 -11.27
N LEU A 121 8.52 6.42 -11.76
CA LEU A 121 9.64 5.67 -11.18
C LEU A 121 9.93 6.09 -9.73
N ALA A 122 9.78 7.38 -9.41
CA ALA A 122 9.95 7.88 -8.05
C ALA A 122 8.83 7.37 -7.13
N GLU A 123 7.58 7.33 -7.59
CA GLU A 123 6.46 6.76 -6.84
C GLU A 123 6.70 5.28 -6.51
N ASP A 124 7.11 4.48 -7.48
CA ASP A 124 7.43 3.07 -7.27
C ASP A 124 8.58 2.89 -6.25
N ALA A 125 9.61 3.73 -6.34
CA ALA A 125 10.72 3.71 -5.40
C ALA A 125 10.28 4.11 -3.98
N PHE A 126 9.37 5.07 -3.86
CA PHE A 126 8.77 5.49 -2.59
C PHE A 126 7.99 4.34 -1.95
N HIS A 127 7.10 3.69 -2.70
CA HIS A 127 6.32 2.56 -2.22
C HIS A 127 7.21 1.39 -1.76
N ARG A 128 8.23 1.03 -2.54
CA ARG A 128 9.20 -0.01 -2.14
C ARG A 128 9.96 0.36 -0.85
N ARG A 129 10.29 1.64 -0.68
CA ARG A 129 10.95 2.13 0.54
C ARG A 129 10.01 2.02 1.74
N MET A 130 8.75 2.44 1.59
CA MET A 130 7.75 2.37 2.65
C MET A 130 7.47 0.92 3.09
N LEU A 131 7.35 -0.01 2.15
CA LEU A 131 7.16 -1.43 2.44
C LEU A 131 8.34 -2.01 3.24
N ARG A 132 9.58 -1.63 2.94
CA ARG A 132 10.77 -2.07 3.71
C ARG A 132 10.78 -1.57 5.16
N HIS A 133 10.22 -0.38 5.41
CA HIS A 133 10.11 0.15 6.76
C HIS A 133 8.97 -0.50 7.58
N VAL A 134 7.95 -1.03 6.89
CA VAL A 134 6.80 -1.69 7.52
C VAL A 134 7.00 -3.19 7.65
N ALA A 135 7.86 -3.80 6.83
CA ALA A 135 8.18 -5.21 6.93
C ALA A 135 8.86 -5.50 8.29
N PRO A 136 8.38 -6.47 9.08
CA PRO A 136 9.07 -6.88 10.28
C PRO A 136 10.48 -7.33 9.88
N LYS A 137 11.50 -6.86 10.60
CA LYS A 137 12.87 -7.39 10.47
C LYS A 137 12.84 -8.87 10.84
N HIS A 138 12.54 -9.74 9.88
CA HIS A 138 12.65 -11.18 10.09
C HIS A 138 14.12 -11.54 10.18
N GLY A 139 14.51 -11.89 11.41
CA GLY A 139 15.63 -12.81 11.69
C GLY A 139 16.99 -12.31 11.25
N GLN A 140 17.67 -11.55 12.12
CA GLN A 140 19.06 -11.92 12.35
C GLN A 140 19.04 -13.42 12.70
N ARG A 141 19.36 -14.27 11.72
CA ARG A 141 19.74 -15.65 11.99
C ARG A 141 20.88 -15.58 13.01
N GLY A 142 20.57 -15.94 14.25
CA GLY A 142 21.57 -16.13 15.27
C GLY A 142 22.66 -17.01 14.68
N GLU A 143 23.92 -16.59 14.84
CA GLU A 143 25.08 -17.45 14.67
C GLU A 143 24.83 -18.72 15.49
N GLY A 144 24.69 -19.83 14.78
CA GLY A 144 24.61 -21.15 15.40
C GLY A 144 25.86 -21.37 16.27
N PRO A 145 25.74 -22.12 17.36
CA PRO A 145 26.88 -22.38 18.28
C PRO A 145 28.03 -23.00 17.51
N LYS A 146 29.20 -22.35 17.57
CA LYS A 146 30.46 -22.89 17.03
C LYS A 146 30.71 -24.26 17.64
N GLY A 147 30.63 -25.28 16.81
CA GLY A 147 30.95 -26.65 17.19
C GLY A 147 32.38 -26.78 17.76
N PRO A 148 32.66 -27.79 18.62
CA PRO A 148 33.92 -27.90 19.33
C PRO A 148 35.09 -28.15 18.36
N GLN A 149 36.12 -27.32 18.49
CA GLN A 149 37.38 -27.48 17.76
C GLN A 149 38.06 -28.80 18.16
N ARG A 150 38.16 -29.71 17.21
CA ARG A 150 38.99 -30.94 17.36
C ARG A 150 40.47 -30.55 17.47
N LYS A 151 41.03 -30.69 18.64
CA LYS A 151 42.48 -30.64 18.83
C LYS A 151 43.12 -31.87 18.13
N LYS A 152 43.97 -31.63 17.14
CA LYS A 152 44.88 -32.66 16.60
C LYS A 152 46.04 -32.84 17.54
N LYS A 153 46.27 -34.09 17.94
CA LYS A 153 47.55 -34.58 18.52
C LYS A 153 48.47 -34.95 17.37
#